data_86520e7fdaee13601ad7c60885b338d4
#
_entry.id   86520e7fdaee13601ad7c60885b338d4
#
_cell.length_a   1.000
_cell.length_b   1.000
_cell.length_c   1.000
_cell.angle_alpha   90.00
_cell.angle_beta   90.00
_cell.angle_gamma   90.00
#
_symmetry.space_group_name_H-M   'P 1'
#
loop_
_entity.id
_entity.type
_entity.pdbx_description
1 polymer ?
#
loop_
_entity_poly.entity_id
_entity_poly.type
_entity_poly.pdbx_seq_one_letter_code
_entity_poly.pdbx_strand_id
1 'polypeptide(L)'
;MNNMERKEFIKSILGIAAMTTLGDFKSFANNLPEQDEEMPVLFIGHGSPMNAIEDNEFSRGWKAIAKTLPKPKAILCISAHWETKGTFVTSMDHPKTIHDFGGFPQALFDVQYPAPGSKWLADETKKIITSTPVGFDESWGLDHGTWSVIRPMFRMLISPLYN
;
A
#
# COMPACT_ATOMS: atom_id res chain seq x y z
N MET A 1 -21.97 -4.19 -5.94
CA MET A 1 -21.74 -2.86 -6.58
C MET A 1 -21.66 -3.06 -8.09
N ASN A 2 -22.43 -2.32 -8.85
CA ASN A 2 -22.62 -2.51 -10.27
C ASN A 2 -21.36 -2.10 -11.05
N ASN A 3 -20.99 -2.83 -12.12
CA ASN A 3 -19.80 -2.57 -12.96
C ASN A 3 -19.71 -1.12 -13.49
N MET A 4 -20.84 -0.43 -13.54
CA MET A 4 -20.94 0.97 -14.02
C MET A 4 -20.43 1.98 -12.97
N GLU A 5 -20.67 1.70 -11.67
CA GLU A 5 -20.23 2.61 -10.59
C GLU A 5 -18.71 2.61 -10.38
N ARG A 6 -18.05 1.47 -10.63
CA ARG A 6 -16.58 1.39 -10.59
C ARG A 6 -15.89 2.22 -11.66
N LYS A 7 -16.43 2.20 -12.89
CA LYS A 7 -15.89 3.00 -14.00
C LYS A 7 -16.03 4.50 -13.73
N GLU A 8 -17.14 4.91 -13.13
CA GLU A 8 -17.40 6.31 -12.81
C GLU A 8 -16.57 6.76 -11.58
N PHE A 9 -16.39 5.88 -10.58
CA PHE A 9 -15.51 6.14 -9.44
C PHE A 9 -14.05 6.32 -9.87
N ILE A 10 -13.55 5.44 -10.74
CA ILE A 10 -12.20 5.55 -11.29
C ILE A 10 -12.04 6.83 -12.12
N LYS A 11 -13.03 7.21 -12.94
CA LYS A 11 -13.00 8.46 -13.69
C LYS A 11 -13.00 9.71 -12.79
N SER A 12 -13.71 9.68 -11.66
CA SER A 12 -13.79 10.82 -10.74
C SER A 12 -12.49 11.06 -9.97
N ILE A 13 -11.76 10.00 -9.61
CA ILE A 13 -10.45 10.11 -8.94
C ILE A 13 -9.36 10.57 -9.93
N LEU A 14 -9.48 10.23 -11.20
CA LEU A 14 -8.45 10.42 -12.20
C LEU A 14 -8.57 11.73 -13.02
N GLY A 15 -9.56 12.53 -12.71
CA GLY A 15 -9.71 13.85 -13.32
C GLY A 15 -8.60 14.86 -12.96
N ILE A 16 -7.67 14.51 -12.09
CA ILE A 16 -6.67 15.45 -11.56
C ILE A 16 -5.21 15.03 -11.77
N ALA A 17 -4.89 13.78 -12.09
CA ALA A 17 -3.50 13.37 -12.27
C ALA A 17 -3.27 12.43 -13.45
N ALA A 18 -2.55 12.93 -14.43
CA ALA A 18 -1.81 12.20 -15.47
C ALA A 18 -2.57 11.11 -16.25
N MET A 19 -3.12 11.49 -17.38
CA MET A 19 -3.76 10.58 -18.37
C MET A 19 -2.86 9.44 -18.90
N THR A 20 -1.56 9.45 -18.62
CA THR A 20 -0.61 8.42 -19.04
C THR A 20 -0.63 7.17 -18.16
N THR A 21 -0.93 7.30 -16.87
CA THR A 21 -0.99 6.19 -15.90
C THR A 21 -2.27 5.38 -15.97
N LEU A 22 -3.33 5.92 -16.54
CA LEU A 22 -4.64 5.28 -16.67
C LEU A 22 -4.66 4.11 -17.65
N GLY A 23 -3.94 4.23 -18.76
CA GLY A 23 -3.80 3.15 -19.74
C GLY A 23 -3.10 1.94 -19.14
N ASP A 24 -2.04 2.21 -18.39
CA ASP A 24 -1.21 1.19 -17.77
C ASP A 24 -1.94 0.51 -16.60
N PHE A 25 -2.65 1.28 -15.77
CA PHE A 25 -3.47 0.74 -14.67
C PHE A 25 -4.64 -0.10 -15.20
N LYS A 26 -5.25 0.31 -16.31
CA LYS A 26 -6.31 -0.46 -16.96
C LYS A 26 -5.78 -1.75 -17.58
N SER A 27 -4.60 -1.71 -18.17
CA SER A 27 -3.90 -2.90 -18.67
C SER A 27 -3.54 -3.85 -17.54
N PHE A 28 -3.11 -3.34 -16.40
CA PHE A 28 -2.88 -4.10 -15.18
C PHE A 28 -4.13 -4.82 -14.69
N ALA A 29 -5.21 -4.07 -14.51
CA ALA A 29 -6.46 -4.64 -14.03
C ALA A 29 -7.03 -5.71 -14.98
N ASN A 30 -6.77 -5.59 -16.29
CA ASN A 30 -7.24 -6.54 -17.29
C ASN A 30 -6.34 -7.79 -17.43
N ASN A 31 -5.07 -7.71 -16.99
CA ASN A 31 -4.11 -8.82 -17.07
C ASN A 31 -3.92 -9.56 -15.75
N LEU A 32 -4.59 -9.11 -14.66
CA LEU A 32 -4.67 -9.92 -13.46
C LEU A 32 -5.47 -11.19 -13.79
N PRO A 33 -4.99 -12.38 -13.37
CA PRO A 33 -5.80 -13.59 -13.51
C PRO A 33 -7.16 -13.32 -12.86
N GLU A 34 -8.25 -13.61 -13.58
CA GLU A 34 -9.62 -13.56 -13.06
C GLU A 34 -9.64 -14.38 -11.76
N GLN A 35 -9.64 -13.70 -10.64
CA GLN A 35 -9.96 -14.28 -9.35
C GLN A 35 -11.42 -13.92 -9.11
N ASP A 36 -12.19 -14.85 -8.58
CA ASP A 36 -13.60 -14.63 -8.22
C ASP A 36 -13.81 -13.48 -7.24
N GLU A 37 -12.72 -12.97 -6.65
CA GLU A 37 -12.70 -11.84 -5.73
C GLU A 37 -11.81 -10.71 -6.26
N GLU A 38 -12.46 -9.58 -6.59
CA GLU A 38 -11.75 -8.36 -6.99
C GLU A 38 -11.15 -7.64 -5.77
N MET A 39 -9.83 -7.43 -5.78
CA MET A 39 -9.16 -6.67 -4.72
C MET A 39 -9.43 -5.17 -4.88
N PRO A 40 -9.84 -4.48 -3.82
CA PRO A 40 -10.13 -3.05 -3.87
C PRO A 40 -8.86 -2.21 -3.91
N VAL A 41 -9.00 -1.00 -4.45
CA VAL A 41 -8.03 0.08 -4.29
C VAL A 41 -8.52 0.99 -3.16
N LEU A 42 -7.66 1.29 -2.20
CA LEU A 42 -7.96 2.17 -1.09
C LEU A 42 -7.13 3.45 -1.19
N PHE A 43 -7.77 4.59 -1.02
CA PHE A 43 -7.10 5.87 -0.82
C PHE A 43 -7.29 6.29 0.64
N ILE A 44 -6.18 6.32 1.39
CA ILE A 44 -6.22 6.52 2.85
C ILE A 44 -5.34 7.69 3.25
N GLY A 45 -5.94 8.69 3.89
CA GLY A 45 -5.19 9.70 4.64
C GLY A 45 -4.76 9.12 5.99
N HIS A 46 -3.45 8.92 6.22
CA HIS A 46 -2.97 8.30 7.47
C HIS A 46 -3.09 9.23 8.69
N GLY A 47 -3.18 10.55 8.48
CA GLY A 47 -3.26 11.53 9.56
C GLY A 47 -2.05 11.49 10.47
N SER A 48 -2.27 11.38 11.79
CA SER A 48 -1.17 11.21 12.75
C SER A 48 -0.62 9.79 12.72
N PRO A 49 0.72 9.59 12.70
CA PRO A 49 1.31 8.26 12.84
C PRO A 49 0.98 7.58 14.18
N MET A 50 0.51 8.32 15.18
CA MET A 50 0.00 7.78 16.45
C MET A 50 -1.19 6.83 16.26
N ASN A 51 -1.93 6.96 15.15
CA ASN A 51 -3.02 6.05 14.80
C ASN A 51 -2.57 4.58 14.68
N ALA A 52 -1.27 4.35 14.48
CA ALA A 52 -0.70 3.00 14.49
C ALA A 52 -0.74 2.32 15.87
N ILE A 53 -0.70 3.08 16.96
CA ILE A 53 -0.59 2.57 18.33
C ILE A 53 -1.78 2.95 19.22
N GLU A 54 -2.54 3.95 18.85
CA GLU A 54 -3.73 4.41 19.58
C GLU A 54 -4.98 3.65 19.14
N ASP A 55 -5.90 3.48 20.09
CA ASP A 55 -7.24 2.97 19.81
C ASP A 55 -8.22 4.14 19.70
N ASN A 56 -8.36 4.67 18.49
CA ASN A 56 -9.22 5.80 18.17
C ASN A 56 -10.15 5.47 16.98
N GLU A 57 -10.95 6.44 16.57
CA GLU A 57 -11.91 6.25 15.47
C GLU A 57 -11.24 5.85 14.14
N PHE A 58 -10.08 6.42 13.83
CA PHE A 58 -9.34 6.13 12.60
C PHE A 58 -8.80 4.70 12.60
N SER A 59 -8.07 4.32 13.66
CA SER A 59 -7.50 2.97 13.77
C SER A 59 -8.60 1.89 13.82
N ARG A 60 -9.74 2.18 14.48
CA ARG A 60 -10.91 1.29 14.48
C ARG A 60 -11.57 1.20 13.11
N GLY A 61 -11.70 2.33 12.39
CA GLY A 61 -12.23 2.38 11.02
C GLY A 61 -11.40 1.52 10.06
N TRP A 62 -10.06 1.66 10.08
CA TRP A 62 -9.18 0.84 9.25
C TRP A 62 -9.26 -0.65 9.58
N LYS A 63 -9.31 -1.01 10.86
CA LYS A 63 -9.53 -2.40 11.29
C LYS A 63 -10.88 -2.94 10.81
N ALA A 64 -11.91 -2.11 10.81
CA ALA A 64 -13.24 -2.51 10.31
C ALA A 64 -13.22 -2.75 8.80
N ILE A 65 -12.62 -1.85 8.02
CA ILE A 65 -12.46 -2.00 6.58
C ILE A 65 -11.66 -3.28 6.27
N ALA A 66 -10.52 -3.50 6.93
CA ALA A 66 -9.69 -4.67 6.70
C ALA A 66 -10.43 -6.00 6.89
N LYS A 67 -11.41 -6.06 7.81
CA LYS A 67 -12.25 -7.25 8.02
C LYS A 67 -13.22 -7.54 6.89
N THR A 68 -13.55 -6.54 6.07
CA THR A 68 -14.46 -6.70 4.92
C THR A 68 -13.72 -7.00 3.63
N LEU A 69 -12.39 -6.90 3.63
CA LEU A 69 -11.58 -7.18 2.46
C LEU A 69 -11.28 -8.66 2.33
N PRO A 70 -11.20 -9.18 1.10
CA PRO A 70 -10.56 -10.46 0.86
C PRO A 70 -9.11 -10.43 1.37
N LYS A 71 -8.59 -11.57 1.84
CA LYS A 71 -7.20 -11.64 2.32
C LYS A 71 -6.24 -11.37 1.15
N PRO A 72 -5.47 -10.28 1.16
CA PRO A 72 -4.57 -9.98 0.07
C PRO A 72 -3.37 -10.94 0.06
N LYS A 73 -2.93 -11.34 -1.13
CA LYS A 73 -1.67 -12.09 -1.31
C LYS A 73 -0.46 -11.18 -1.14
N ALA A 74 -0.59 -9.91 -1.52
CA ALA A 74 0.39 -8.85 -1.36
C ALA A 74 -0.30 -7.48 -1.39
N ILE A 75 0.37 -6.45 -0.89
CA ILE A 75 -0.13 -5.08 -0.84
C ILE A 75 0.86 -4.17 -1.55
N LEU A 76 0.42 -3.50 -2.62
CA LEU A 76 1.17 -2.40 -3.21
C LEU A 76 0.76 -1.11 -2.51
N CYS A 77 1.69 -0.50 -1.79
CA CYS A 77 1.48 0.78 -1.12
C CYS A 77 2.22 1.90 -1.86
N ILE A 78 1.50 2.96 -2.20
CA ILE A 78 2.07 4.18 -2.77
C ILE A 78 2.08 5.22 -1.65
N SER A 79 3.26 5.45 -1.06
CA SER A 79 3.43 6.41 0.02
C SER A 79 3.76 7.80 -0.49
N ALA A 80 3.11 8.82 0.08
CA ALA A 80 3.45 10.21 -0.16
C ALA A 80 4.75 10.67 0.53
N HIS A 81 5.34 9.81 1.37
CA HIS A 81 6.60 10.10 2.10
C HIS A 81 7.85 9.65 1.36
N TRP A 82 7.68 8.90 0.29
CA TRP A 82 8.80 8.43 -0.51
C TRP A 82 8.90 9.20 -1.83
N GLU A 83 9.73 10.22 -1.85
CA GLU A 83 10.00 11.03 -3.03
C GLU A 83 11.34 10.63 -3.65
N THR A 84 11.34 10.37 -4.97
CA THR A 84 12.53 9.94 -5.72
C THR A 84 12.66 10.68 -7.03
N LYS A 85 13.88 10.79 -7.55
CA LYS A 85 14.12 11.23 -8.92
C LYS A 85 13.90 10.06 -9.88
N GLY A 86 12.68 9.91 -10.38
CA GLY A 86 12.22 8.78 -11.19
C GLY A 86 11.23 7.90 -10.43
N THR A 87 10.86 6.78 -11.04
CA THR A 87 9.89 5.83 -10.47
C THR A 87 10.61 4.60 -9.96
N PHE A 88 10.38 4.25 -8.71
CA PHE A 88 10.99 3.08 -8.07
C PHE A 88 9.94 2.25 -7.34
N VAL A 89 10.24 0.98 -7.16
CA VAL A 89 9.51 0.05 -6.30
C VAL A 89 10.50 -0.68 -5.39
N THR A 90 10.14 -0.84 -4.13
CA THR A 90 10.98 -1.60 -3.18
C THR A 90 10.96 -3.07 -3.52
N SER A 91 12.13 -3.74 -3.50
CA SER A 91 12.28 -5.13 -3.95
C SER A 91 12.98 -6.05 -2.95
N MET A 92 13.24 -5.57 -1.72
CA MET A 92 13.87 -6.37 -0.67
C MET A 92 12.90 -7.39 -0.06
N ASP A 93 13.43 -8.50 0.45
CA ASP A 93 12.63 -9.53 1.15
C ASP A 93 12.18 -9.08 2.55
N HIS A 94 12.98 -8.23 3.19
CA HIS A 94 12.76 -7.77 4.57
C HIS A 94 12.89 -6.24 4.65
N PRO A 95 11.87 -5.49 4.23
CA PRO A 95 11.87 -4.04 4.31
C PRO A 95 11.93 -3.58 5.78
N LYS A 96 12.85 -2.66 6.07
CA LYS A 96 12.96 -2.06 7.41
C LYS A 96 11.77 -1.16 7.70
N THR A 97 11.39 -1.05 8.97
CA THR A 97 10.45 -0.02 9.45
C THR A 97 11.19 1.33 9.50
N ILE A 98 10.70 2.34 8.79
CA ILE A 98 11.30 3.68 8.73
C ILE A 98 10.49 4.63 9.61
N HIS A 99 11.20 5.38 10.48
CA HIS A 99 10.65 6.39 11.37
C HIS A 99 11.02 7.79 10.84
N ASP A 100 10.41 8.16 9.72
CA ASP A 100 10.64 9.41 8.98
C ASP A 100 9.85 10.60 9.57
N PHE A 101 9.80 10.71 10.88
CA PHE A 101 9.11 11.76 11.64
C PHE A 101 9.92 12.18 12.88
N GLY A 102 9.49 13.27 13.52
CA GLY A 102 10.08 13.75 14.78
C GLY A 102 9.00 14.31 15.72
N GLY A 103 9.38 14.52 16.99
CA GLY A 103 8.49 15.16 17.96
C GLY A 103 7.37 14.30 18.55
N PHE A 104 7.45 12.99 18.40
CA PHE A 104 6.48 12.04 18.94
C PHE A 104 7.02 11.30 20.17
N PRO A 105 6.12 10.66 20.99
CA PRO A 105 6.54 9.84 22.13
C PRO A 105 7.41 8.65 21.70
N GLN A 106 8.31 8.22 22.59
CA GLN A 106 9.23 7.10 22.37
C GLN A 106 8.49 5.82 21.93
N ALA A 107 7.31 5.56 22.48
CA ALA A 107 6.48 4.40 22.11
C ALA A 107 6.20 4.29 20.60
N LEU A 108 6.18 5.42 19.87
CA LEU A 108 6.01 5.39 18.42
C LEU A 108 7.31 5.03 17.70
N PHE A 109 8.47 5.47 18.22
CA PHE A 109 9.78 5.10 17.68
C PHE A 109 10.13 3.63 17.94
N ASP A 110 9.53 3.03 18.97
CA ASP A 110 9.72 1.61 19.30
C ASP A 110 8.89 0.68 18.40
N VAL A 111 8.00 1.22 17.59
CA VAL A 111 7.18 0.42 16.67
C VAL A 111 8.06 -0.28 15.65
N GLN A 112 7.89 -1.59 15.54
CA GLN A 112 8.41 -2.39 14.44
C GLN A 112 7.26 -3.02 13.67
N TYR A 113 7.38 -3.02 12.36
CA TYR A 113 6.42 -3.67 11.46
C TYR A 113 7.18 -4.54 10.47
N PRO A 114 7.62 -5.74 10.85
CA PRO A 114 8.46 -6.62 10.04
C PRO A 114 7.63 -7.40 9.01
N ALA A 115 6.83 -6.69 8.22
CA ALA A 115 6.12 -7.32 7.12
C ALA A 115 7.12 -7.78 6.04
N PRO A 116 6.92 -8.96 5.45
CA PRO A 116 7.76 -9.42 4.36
C PRO A 116 7.56 -8.55 3.11
N GLY A 117 8.63 -8.35 2.35
CA GLY A 117 8.55 -7.78 1.02
C GLY A 117 8.02 -8.79 -0.01
N SER A 118 7.71 -8.31 -1.20
CA SER A 118 7.23 -9.16 -2.30
C SER A 118 7.95 -8.83 -3.59
N LYS A 119 9.02 -9.56 -3.88
CA LYS A 119 9.75 -9.44 -5.16
C LYS A 119 8.84 -9.71 -6.35
N TRP A 120 7.96 -10.70 -6.23
CA TRP A 120 6.97 -10.97 -7.26
C TRP A 120 6.11 -9.74 -7.56
N LEU A 121 5.57 -9.06 -6.55
CA LEU A 121 4.75 -7.87 -6.76
C LEU A 121 5.57 -6.71 -7.34
N ALA A 122 6.82 -6.56 -6.93
CA ALA A 122 7.73 -5.56 -7.49
C ALA A 122 7.99 -5.81 -8.98
N ASP A 123 8.25 -7.06 -9.38
CA ASP A 123 8.43 -7.46 -10.77
C ASP A 123 7.18 -7.21 -11.61
N GLU A 124 6.01 -7.59 -11.10
CA GLU A 124 4.72 -7.36 -11.79
C GLU A 124 4.44 -5.85 -11.92
N THR A 125 4.68 -5.07 -10.87
CA THR A 125 4.56 -3.61 -10.92
C THR A 125 5.43 -3.00 -12.00
N LYS A 126 6.70 -3.42 -12.08
CA LYS A 126 7.62 -2.96 -13.11
C LYS A 126 7.18 -3.34 -14.53
N LYS A 127 6.65 -4.53 -14.74
CA LYS A 127 6.16 -4.99 -16.06
C LYS A 127 4.96 -4.18 -16.55
N ILE A 128 4.10 -3.77 -15.62
CA ILE A 128 2.83 -3.10 -15.94
C ILE A 128 3.03 -1.62 -16.23
N ILE A 129 3.94 -0.96 -15.52
CA ILE A 129 4.22 0.45 -15.73
C ILE A 129 5.11 0.59 -16.96
N THR A 130 4.53 0.97 -18.08
CA THR A 130 5.22 1.15 -19.37
C THR A 130 5.45 2.60 -19.73
N SER A 131 4.76 3.52 -19.06
CA SER A 131 4.83 4.97 -19.31
C SER A 131 6.14 5.62 -18.86
N THR A 132 6.88 4.98 -17.94
CA THR A 132 8.16 5.44 -17.43
C THR A 132 9.03 4.25 -17.02
N PRO A 133 10.37 4.37 -17.07
CA PRO A 133 11.25 3.36 -16.52
C PRO A 133 11.02 3.20 -15.02
N VAL A 134 10.86 1.96 -14.56
CA VAL A 134 10.74 1.62 -13.14
C VAL A 134 12.02 0.94 -12.68
N GLY A 135 12.68 1.53 -11.69
CA GLY A 135 13.83 0.96 -10.98
C GLY A 135 13.40 0.13 -9.77
N PHE A 136 14.28 -0.77 -9.33
CA PHE A 136 14.17 -1.41 -8.01
C PHE A 136 14.97 -0.62 -6.98
N ASP A 137 14.46 -0.54 -5.77
CA ASP A 137 15.15 0.03 -4.62
C ASP A 137 15.17 -0.98 -3.47
N GLU A 138 16.35 -1.22 -2.91
CA GLU A 138 16.57 -2.10 -1.77
C GLU A 138 17.01 -1.33 -0.51
N SER A 139 16.99 0.00 -0.57
CA SER A 139 17.48 0.86 0.50
C SER A 139 16.39 1.50 1.33
N TRP A 140 15.21 1.78 0.74
CA TRP A 140 14.11 2.43 1.46
C TRP A 140 13.53 1.49 2.53
N GLY A 141 12.32 1.09 2.44
CA GLY A 141 11.62 0.24 3.40
C GLY A 141 10.16 0.65 3.53
N LEU A 142 9.57 0.41 4.69
CA LEU A 142 8.20 0.81 5.02
C LEU A 142 8.27 2.10 5.85
N ASP A 143 7.93 3.23 5.26
CA ASP A 143 7.83 4.52 5.95
C ASP A 143 6.56 4.62 6.81
N HIS A 144 6.46 5.68 7.62
CA HIS A 144 5.34 5.81 8.53
C HIS A 144 3.99 6.00 7.81
N GLY A 145 3.97 6.59 6.63
CA GLY A 145 2.77 6.67 5.80
C GLY A 145 2.22 5.29 5.45
N THR A 146 3.11 4.33 5.27
CA THR A 146 2.79 2.93 4.99
C THR A 146 2.43 2.16 6.26
N TRP A 147 3.40 2.02 7.21
CA TRP A 147 3.19 1.10 8.33
C TRP A 147 2.15 1.60 9.36
N SER A 148 1.95 2.93 9.48
CA SER A 148 0.96 3.46 10.43
C SER A 148 -0.48 3.07 10.06
N VAL A 149 -0.75 2.82 8.79
CA VAL A 149 -2.04 2.36 8.26
C VAL A 149 -2.10 0.83 8.20
N ILE A 150 -1.10 0.21 7.56
CA ILE A 150 -1.15 -1.23 7.29
C ILE A 150 -1.05 -2.05 8.59
N ARG A 151 -0.29 -1.58 9.58
CA ARG A 151 -0.14 -2.26 10.87
C ARG A 151 -1.47 -2.46 11.61
N PRO A 152 -2.34 -1.46 11.83
CA PRO A 152 -3.65 -1.70 12.43
C PRO A 152 -4.58 -2.53 11.55
N MET A 153 -4.50 -2.42 10.23
CA MET A 153 -5.33 -3.19 9.30
C MET A 153 -4.98 -4.68 9.29
N PHE A 154 -3.68 -4.99 9.26
CA PHE A 154 -3.17 -6.33 9.02
C PHE A 154 -2.15 -6.79 10.06
N ARG A 155 -2.40 -6.47 11.33
CA ARG A 155 -1.51 -6.84 12.45
C ARG A 155 -1.24 -8.34 12.53
N MET A 156 -2.18 -9.16 12.12
CA MET A 156 -2.10 -10.62 12.16
C MET A 156 -1.23 -11.23 11.05
N LEU A 157 -0.91 -10.48 9.98
CA LEU A 157 -0.04 -10.97 8.91
C LEU A 157 1.44 -11.08 9.32
N ILE A 158 1.79 -10.55 10.50
CA ILE A 158 3.15 -10.54 11.03
C ILE A 158 3.33 -11.62 12.11
N SER A 159 2.29 -12.34 12.47
CA SER A 159 2.39 -13.40 13.48
C SER A 159 3.12 -14.62 12.90
N PRO A 160 4.13 -15.19 13.62
CA PRO A 160 4.88 -16.36 13.17
C PRO A 160 4.09 -17.66 13.10
N LEU A 161 2.77 -17.61 13.14
CA LEU A 161 1.86 -18.75 13.03
C LEU A 161 1.48 -19.11 11.59
N TYR A 162 2.18 -18.58 10.60
CA TYR A 162 2.10 -19.07 9.22
C TYR A 162 3.35 -19.87 8.88
N ASN A 163 3.49 -21.02 9.52
CA ASN A 163 4.24 -22.15 9.00
C ASN A 163 3.30 -23.01 8.14
#